data_e6c87f84bc68c1bcbcd755b486c436cc
#
_entry.id   e6c87f84bc68c1bcbcd755b486c436cc
#
_cell.length_a   1.000
_cell.length_b   1.000
_cell.length_c   1.000
_cell.angle_alpha   90.00
_cell.angle_beta   90.00
_cell.angle_gamma   90.00
#
_symmetry.space_group_name_H-M   'P 1'
#
loop_
_entity.id
_entity.type
_entity.pdbx_description
1 polymer ?
#
loop_
_entity_poly.entity_id
_entity_poly.type
_entity_poly.pdbx_seq_one_letter_code
_entity_poly.pdbx_strand_id
1 'polypeptide(L)'
;MVPKLRAIGAPAQGQGAAYLLPDMKRQTLAAFVLLCAPLRLAAQTRAFTHADTLRGSYTTAGRAWWDVTFYDLRVAISPTDSSIRGSNGISYRVLQPSSEMQIDLMIPLEVDSMVQDGRAVPVRRDGNAFFAQLAAPQPAGAAKTITVFYHGKPQPARRPPWDGGFTWTSDSLGRTWVVTTDQGLGASVWWPNKDTQADEPDSQRIALTVPAGLIDVSNGRLRQTSHNADGTTTYEWFVVNPINNYAIAVAAGSYAHFSDTLQGERGPLTLDFWPLDYHVDAARRQFVQARSMLQCFEHWFGSYPWYEDGYKLIEVPHTGMEHQSAVAYGNWYANGYRGRDLSGTGLGLKWDFIIVHESAHEWFGNNITAKDEADIWVQEGFANYAENLYTECLFGRDSGAAYVIGTRRGIKNDIPIVGPYGVNADGSGDRYPKGGNLLHTIRQIVGDDEKWRGILRGLNKTFWHETVTSAQIEAYISEHAGTDLTKVFDQYLRTTMVPVLEYRIEGSTLHYRWTNVVPGFTMPVKVTLSAAGFSEIRPTEEWKTARLKLGGRAFAVDPNYYVTASPL
;
A
#
# COMPACT_ATOMS: atom_id res chain seq x y z
N MET A 1 0.26 -43.30 -37.14
CA MET A 1 -0.35 -42.86 -38.42
C MET A 1 -0.60 -41.37 -38.31
N VAL A 2 0.19 -40.58 -39.02
CA VAL A 2 0.13 -39.11 -39.10
C VAL A 2 -0.46 -38.78 -40.48
N PRO A 3 -1.38 -37.85 -40.62
CA PRO A 3 -1.63 -37.24 -41.90
C PRO A 3 -1.03 -35.83 -42.01
N LYS A 4 -0.45 -35.64 -43.16
CA LYS A 4 0.33 -34.48 -43.63
C LYS A 4 -0.52 -33.23 -43.87
N LEU A 5 0.10 -32.08 -43.57
CA LEU A 5 -0.26 -30.76 -44.03
C LEU A 5 -0.19 -30.64 -45.56
N ARG A 6 -1.17 -29.96 -46.15
CA ARG A 6 -1.11 -29.41 -47.50
C ARG A 6 -1.02 -27.89 -47.46
N ALA A 7 -0.03 -27.37 -48.16
CA ALA A 7 0.15 -25.95 -48.45
C ALA A 7 -0.70 -25.53 -49.66
N ILE A 8 -1.24 -24.32 -49.64
CA ILE A 8 -1.82 -23.58 -50.78
C ILE A 8 -1.38 -22.13 -50.52
N GLY A 9 -0.55 -21.47 -51.26
CA GLY A 9 -0.59 -21.13 -52.66
C GLY A 9 -0.80 -19.62 -52.71
N ALA A 10 0.25 -18.79 -53.02
CA ALA A 10 0.15 -17.35 -53.25
C ALA A 10 -0.36 -17.06 -54.69
N PRO A 11 -0.97 -15.90 -54.95
CA PRO A 11 -0.90 -15.26 -56.25
C PRO A 11 -0.32 -13.84 -56.20
N ALA A 12 0.72 -13.60 -56.92
CA ALA A 12 0.87 -12.87 -58.19
C ALA A 12 0.65 -11.34 -58.14
N GLN A 13 1.70 -10.68 -58.63
CA GLN A 13 1.92 -9.27 -58.93
C GLN A 13 0.89 -8.67 -59.91
N GLY A 14 0.61 -7.39 -59.79
CA GLY A 14 -0.14 -6.56 -60.74
C GLY A 14 0.26 -5.09 -60.66
N GLN A 15 1.15 -4.73 -61.56
CA GLN A 15 1.28 -3.52 -62.40
C GLN A 15 1.04 -2.12 -61.81
N GLY A 16 2.02 -1.28 -62.09
CA GLY A 16 2.13 0.13 -61.81
C GLY A 16 1.21 1.03 -62.64
N ALA A 17 0.99 2.21 -62.10
CA ALA A 17 0.55 3.38 -62.85
C ALA A 17 1.35 4.60 -62.37
N ALA A 18 2.17 5.13 -63.28
CA ALA A 18 2.84 6.39 -63.17
C ALA A 18 1.84 7.53 -63.34
N TYR A 19 1.80 8.50 -62.45
CA TYR A 19 1.19 9.80 -62.70
C TYR A 19 2.22 10.90 -62.59
N LEU A 20 2.27 11.69 -63.67
CA LEU A 20 3.11 12.84 -63.95
C LEU A 20 2.89 13.99 -62.96
N LEU A 21 4.00 14.60 -62.55
CA LEU A 21 4.04 15.88 -61.88
C LEU A 21 3.87 17.04 -62.88
N PRO A 22 3.13 18.10 -62.57
CA PRO A 22 3.31 19.39 -63.22
C PRO A 22 4.21 20.31 -62.42
N ASP A 23 5.14 20.92 -63.15
CA ASP A 23 5.99 22.04 -62.76
C ASP A 23 5.16 23.22 -62.17
N MET A 24 5.56 23.73 -61.02
CA MET A 24 5.16 25.08 -60.58
C MET A 24 6.27 25.81 -59.88
N LYS A 25 6.56 26.91 -60.49
CA LYS A 25 7.49 28.02 -60.32
C LYS A 25 7.72 28.47 -58.84
N ARG A 26 8.96 28.88 -58.61
CA ARG A 26 9.48 29.68 -57.52
C ARG A 26 8.53 30.77 -57.05
N GLN A 27 8.18 30.75 -55.75
CA GLN A 27 7.74 31.95 -55.03
C GLN A 27 8.32 31.96 -53.63
N THR A 28 9.06 33.02 -53.38
CA THR A 28 9.38 33.76 -52.15
C THR A 28 9.25 33.03 -50.79
N LEU A 29 10.41 32.79 -50.14
CA LEU A 29 10.57 32.46 -48.72
C LEU A 29 10.14 33.65 -47.87
N ALA A 30 8.97 33.58 -47.26
CA ALA A 30 8.64 34.44 -46.09
C ALA A 30 8.97 33.63 -44.83
N ALA A 31 9.94 34.13 -44.07
CA ALA A 31 10.31 33.54 -42.78
C ALA A 31 9.19 33.74 -41.74
N PHE A 32 8.47 32.69 -41.43
CA PHE A 32 7.63 32.61 -40.26
C PHE A 32 8.48 32.14 -39.08
N VAL A 33 8.92 33.10 -38.26
CA VAL A 33 9.45 32.80 -36.91
C VAL A 33 8.26 32.37 -36.06
N LEU A 34 8.04 31.04 -35.95
CA LEU A 34 7.16 30.50 -34.92
C LEU A 34 7.86 30.72 -33.56
N LEU A 35 7.33 31.64 -32.78
CA LEU A 35 7.59 31.70 -31.33
C LEU A 35 7.01 30.41 -30.73
N CYS A 36 7.84 29.43 -30.48
CA CYS A 36 7.53 28.34 -29.56
C CYS A 36 7.53 28.89 -28.14
N ALA A 37 6.42 29.48 -27.71
CA ALA A 37 6.15 29.63 -26.29
C ALA A 37 5.98 28.21 -25.70
N PRO A 38 6.68 27.84 -24.63
CA PRO A 38 6.40 26.58 -23.96
C PRO A 38 4.99 26.65 -23.41
N LEU A 39 4.06 25.92 -24.00
CA LEU A 39 2.80 25.60 -23.36
C LEU A 39 3.17 24.79 -22.10
N ARG A 40 3.26 25.49 -20.97
CA ARG A 40 3.13 24.83 -19.68
C ARG A 40 1.71 24.25 -19.68
N LEU A 41 1.58 22.95 -19.92
CA LEU A 41 0.40 22.23 -19.48
C LEU A 41 0.39 22.41 -17.95
N ALA A 42 -0.37 23.39 -17.47
CA ALA A 42 -0.79 23.39 -16.09
C ALA A 42 -1.58 22.07 -15.93
N ALA A 43 -1.03 21.15 -15.15
CA ALA A 43 -1.79 20.03 -14.68
C ALA A 43 -3.10 20.63 -14.12
N GLN A 44 -4.23 20.29 -14.71
CA GLN A 44 -5.53 20.69 -14.16
C GLN A 44 -5.60 20.04 -12.79
N THR A 45 -5.38 20.85 -11.75
CA THR A 45 -5.64 20.42 -10.37
C THR A 45 -7.11 20.05 -10.32
N ARG A 46 -7.39 18.76 -10.14
CA ARG A 46 -8.75 18.26 -9.92
C ARG A 46 -9.36 19.08 -8.77
N ALA A 47 -10.48 19.73 -9.03
CA ALA A 47 -11.23 20.38 -7.97
C ALA A 47 -11.86 19.27 -7.11
N PHE A 48 -11.52 19.24 -5.82
CA PHE A 48 -12.13 18.30 -4.87
C PHE A 48 -13.56 18.73 -4.57
N THR A 49 -14.43 17.74 -4.49
CA THR A 49 -15.86 17.93 -4.21
C THR A 49 -16.10 17.89 -2.69
N HIS A 50 -17.31 18.27 -2.29
CA HIS A 50 -17.77 18.08 -0.90
C HIS A 50 -17.66 16.61 -0.45
N ALA A 51 -17.97 15.66 -1.32
CA ALA A 51 -17.85 14.23 -1.02
C ALA A 51 -16.41 13.80 -0.74
N ASP A 52 -15.43 14.33 -1.50
CA ASP A 52 -14.02 14.02 -1.29
C ASP A 52 -13.53 14.52 0.09
N THR A 53 -13.95 15.72 0.50
CA THR A 53 -13.56 16.31 1.79
C THR A 53 -14.36 15.74 2.96
N LEU A 54 -15.62 15.37 2.74
CA LEU A 54 -16.49 14.81 3.77
C LEU A 54 -15.95 13.50 4.33
N ARG A 55 -15.39 12.65 3.47
CA ARG A 55 -14.76 11.38 3.84
C ARG A 55 -13.27 11.53 4.20
N GLY A 56 -12.50 12.25 3.40
CA GLY A 56 -11.03 12.30 3.53
C GLY A 56 -10.53 13.04 4.75
N SER A 57 -11.30 13.99 5.31
CA SER A 57 -10.82 14.77 6.46
C SER A 57 -11.15 14.11 7.78
N TYR A 58 -10.14 13.84 8.61
CA TYR A 58 -10.29 13.38 9.99
C TYR A 58 -10.51 14.53 11.00
N THR A 59 -10.35 15.78 10.57
CA THR A 59 -10.47 16.97 11.44
C THR A 59 -11.82 17.67 11.34
N THR A 60 -12.83 17.06 10.70
CA THR A 60 -14.18 17.64 10.62
C THR A 60 -14.81 17.78 12.00
N ALA A 61 -15.72 18.77 12.14
CA ALA A 61 -16.43 18.99 13.40
C ALA A 61 -17.21 17.75 13.89
N GLY A 62 -17.66 16.87 12.98
CA GLY A 62 -18.34 15.63 13.34
C GLY A 62 -17.42 14.48 13.77
N ARG A 63 -16.12 14.57 13.51
CA ARG A 63 -15.14 13.49 13.78
C ARG A 63 -14.11 13.84 14.85
N ALA A 64 -13.61 15.08 14.89
CA ALA A 64 -12.45 15.46 15.71
C ALA A 64 -12.67 15.45 17.22
N TRP A 65 -13.93 15.38 17.68
CA TRP A 65 -14.29 15.50 19.09
C TRP A 65 -14.37 14.18 19.85
N TRP A 66 -14.28 13.04 19.19
CA TRP A 66 -14.38 11.71 19.77
C TRP A 66 -13.32 10.77 19.23
N ASP A 67 -12.92 9.82 20.05
CA ASP A 67 -11.87 8.83 19.86
C ASP A 67 -12.50 7.45 19.98
N VAL A 68 -12.32 6.59 18.97
CA VAL A 68 -12.88 5.23 18.97
C VAL A 68 -12.07 4.35 19.91
N THR A 69 -12.75 3.61 20.79
CA THR A 69 -12.08 2.66 21.69
C THR A 69 -12.44 1.20 21.41
N PHE A 70 -13.62 0.93 20.84
CA PHE A 70 -14.04 -0.43 20.54
C PHE A 70 -15.16 -0.46 19.51
N TYR A 71 -15.09 -1.44 18.61
CA TYR A 71 -16.20 -1.82 17.75
C TYR A 71 -16.74 -3.21 18.10
N ASP A 72 -18.07 -3.33 18.20
CA ASP A 72 -18.81 -4.60 18.26
C ASP A 72 -19.57 -4.79 16.95
N LEU A 73 -18.88 -5.32 15.94
CA LEU A 73 -19.42 -5.51 14.60
C LEU A 73 -20.11 -6.88 14.49
N ARG A 74 -21.36 -6.88 14.07
CA ARG A 74 -22.17 -8.09 13.86
C ARG A 74 -22.86 -8.01 12.51
N VAL A 75 -22.56 -8.95 11.59
CA VAL A 75 -23.07 -8.91 10.22
C VAL A 75 -23.52 -10.28 9.76
N ALA A 76 -24.74 -10.36 9.26
CA ALA A 76 -25.23 -11.51 8.51
C ALA A 76 -25.03 -11.25 7.01
N ILE A 77 -24.43 -12.21 6.32
CA ILE A 77 -24.05 -12.16 4.91
C ILE A 77 -24.96 -13.13 4.14
N SER A 78 -25.67 -12.60 3.13
CA SER A 78 -26.55 -13.37 2.26
C SER A 78 -25.98 -13.40 0.83
N PRO A 79 -25.23 -14.45 0.46
CA PRO A 79 -24.68 -14.56 -0.89
C PRO A 79 -25.74 -14.74 -1.97
N THR A 80 -26.92 -15.26 -1.60
CA THR A 80 -28.02 -15.58 -2.53
C THR A 80 -28.53 -14.33 -3.26
N ASP A 81 -28.57 -13.19 -2.57
CA ASP A 81 -29.04 -11.91 -3.12
C ASP A 81 -28.00 -10.78 -2.99
N SER A 82 -26.78 -11.12 -2.59
CA SER A 82 -25.65 -10.21 -2.40
C SER A 82 -25.98 -9.08 -1.41
N SER A 83 -26.65 -9.40 -0.32
CA SER A 83 -27.02 -8.45 0.72
C SER A 83 -26.36 -8.75 2.05
N ILE A 84 -26.30 -7.71 2.90
CA ILE A 84 -25.85 -7.80 4.29
C ILE A 84 -26.87 -7.11 5.19
N ARG A 85 -26.92 -7.55 6.45
CA ARG A 85 -27.65 -6.90 7.52
C ARG A 85 -26.82 -7.01 8.79
N GLY A 86 -26.71 -5.92 9.54
CA GLY A 86 -25.91 -5.97 10.73
C GLY A 86 -26.15 -4.83 11.70
N SER A 87 -25.28 -4.80 12.70
CA SER A 87 -25.14 -3.71 13.65
C SER A 87 -23.69 -3.50 14.00
N ASN A 88 -23.33 -2.25 14.31
CA ASN A 88 -22.05 -1.93 14.91
C ASN A 88 -22.25 -1.12 16.19
N GLY A 89 -21.81 -1.64 17.32
CA GLY A 89 -21.68 -0.91 18.58
C GLY A 89 -20.37 -0.14 18.59
N ILE A 90 -20.43 1.18 18.49
CA ILE A 90 -19.28 2.09 18.45
C ILE A 90 -19.07 2.64 19.86
N SER A 91 -18.09 2.12 20.59
CA SER A 91 -17.66 2.68 21.88
C SER A 91 -16.58 3.73 21.65
N TYR A 92 -16.69 4.84 22.34
CA TYR A 92 -15.80 5.98 22.14
C TYR A 92 -15.58 6.79 23.41
N ARG A 93 -14.49 7.52 23.44
CA ARG A 93 -14.14 8.54 24.45
C ARG A 93 -14.37 9.92 23.85
N VAL A 94 -15.01 10.78 24.61
CA VAL A 94 -15.22 12.19 24.25
C VAL A 94 -13.94 12.97 24.49
N LEU A 95 -13.37 13.57 23.45
CA LEU A 95 -12.18 14.42 23.53
C LEU A 95 -12.56 15.88 23.82
N GLN A 96 -13.64 16.36 23.19
CA GLN A 96 -14.15 17.72 23.36
C GLN A 96 -15.69 17.69 23.35
N PRO A 97 -16.36 18.58 24.09
CA PRO A 97 -17.83 18.60 24.14
C PRO A 97 -18.45 18.81 22.77
N SER A 98 -19.32 17.89 22.34
CA SER A 98 -20.09 17.98 21.11
C SER A 98 -21.38 17.16 21.20
N SER A 99 -22.32 17.45 20.30
CA SER A 99 -23.59 16.72 20.15
C SER A 99 -23.90 16.28 18.74
N GLU A 100 -23.05 16.56 17.76
CA GLU A 100 -23.19 16.04 16.39
C GLU A 100 -22.04 15.07 16.09
N MET A 101 -22.38 13.83 15.71
CA MET A 101 -21.42 12.76 15.43
C MET A 101 -21.54 12.33 13.96
N GLN A 102 -20.45 12.37 13.22
CA GLN A 102 -20.37 11.82 11.87
C GLN A 102 -20.00 10.33 11.95
N ILE A 103 -20.84 9.49 11.33
CA ILE A 103 -20.61 8.06 11.12
C ILE A 103 -20.78 7.80 9.62
N ASP A 104 -19.83 7.09 9.02
CA ASP A 104 -19.80 6.89 7.58
C ASP A 104 -20.38 5.53 7.20
N LEU A 105 -21.17 5.50 6.14
CA LEU A 105 -21.72 4.31 5.49
C LEU A 105 -22.07 4.64 4.05
N MET A 106 -21.45 3.95 3.11
CA MET A 106 -21.60 4.26 1.69
C MET A 106 -22.95 3.81 1.12
N ILE A 107 -23.43 4.57 0.16
CA ILE A 107 -24.53 4.16 -0.73
C ILE A 107 -24.10 2.88 -1.46
N PRO A 108 -24.99 1.88 -1.61
CA PRO A 108 -26.44 1.89 -1.37
C PRO A 108 -26.90 1.32 -0.01
N LEU A 109 -25.97 1.20 0.97
CA LEU A 109 -26.34 0.75 2.30
C LEU A 109 -27.19 1.81 3.03
N GLU A 110 -28.12 1.36 3.87
CA GLU A 110 -29.05 2.18 4.61
C GLU A 110 -28.92 1.93 6.13
N VAL A 111 -29.03 3.01 6.90
CA VAL A 111 -29.14 2.96 8.36
C VAL A 111 -30.61 2.78 8.74
N ASP A 112 -30.90 1.68 9.44
CA ASP A 112 -32.25 1.42 9.99
C ASP A 112 -32.53 2.30 11.21
N SER A 113 -31.54 2.39 12.12
CA SER A 113 -31.64 3.22 13.31
C SER A 113 -30.26 3.40 13.95
N MET A 114 -30.11 4.48 14.72
CA MET A 114 -29.02 4.65 15.67
C MET A 114 -29.59 4.77 17.08
N VAL A 115 -28.97 4.09 18.05
CA VAL A 115 -29.44 4.01 19.43
C VAL A 115 -28.31 4.37 20.39
N GLN A 116 -28.56 5.30 21.30
CA GLN A 116 -27.65 5.61 22.41
C GLN A 116 -28.43 5.68 23.72
N ASP A 117 -27.90 5.10 24.80
CA ASP A 117 -28.53 5.05 26.12
C ASP A 117 -29.99 4.54 26.06
N GLY A 118 -30.27 3.53 25.17
CA GLY A 118 -31.59 2.93 24.96
C GLY A 118 -32.59 3.82 24.20
N ARG A 119 -32.17 4.95 23.63
CA ARG A 119 -33.01 5.89 22.90
C ARG A 119 -32.58 6.02 21.45
N ALA A 120 -33.56 6.12 20.55
CA ALA A 120 -33.28 6.43 19.16
C ALA A 120 -32.64 7.83 19.02
N VAL A 121 -31.61 7.91 18.19
CA VAL A 121 -30.90 9.16 17.89
C VAL A 121 -31.36 9.64 16.53
N PRO A 122 -31.82 10.92 16.40
CA PRO A 122 -32.13 11.51 15.10
C PRO A 122 -30.89 11.54 14.20
N VAL A 123 -31.05 11.16 12.94
CA VAL A 123 -29.95 11.12 11.96
C VAL A 123 -30.32 11.89 10.69
N ARG A 124 -29.31 12.52 10.10
CA ARG A 124 -29.36 13.16 8.78
C ARG A 124 -28.31 12.51 7.91
N ARG A 125 -28.65 12.14 6.69
CA ARG A 125 -27.70 11.64 5.69
C ARG A 125 -27.16 12.78 4.82
N ASP A 126 -25.87 12.76 4.52
CA ASP A 126 -25.20 13.61 3.56
C ASP A 126 -24.22 12.72 2.74
N GLY A 127 -24.63 12.33 1.55
CA GLY A 127 -23.89 11.39 0.72
C GLY A 127 -23.61 10.06 1.42
N ASN A 128 -22.34 9.79 1.65
CA ASN A 128 -21.84 8.57 2.31
C ASN A 128 -21.66 8.73 3.83
N ALA A 129 -22.08 9.85 4.41
CA ALA A 129 -22.00 10.08 5.85
C ALA A 129 -23.39 10.26 6.47
N PHE A 130 -23.52 9.84 7.71
CA PHE A 130 -24.67 10.07 8.56
C PHE A 130 -24.26 10.97 9.75
N PHE A 131 -25.05 11.98 10.04
CA PHE A 131 -24.86 12.87 11.17
C PHE A 131 -25.89 12.54 12.24
N ALA A 132 -25.43 11.97 13.35
CA ALA A 132 -26.25 11.65 14.50
C ALA A 132 -26.32 12.86 15.43
N GLN A 133 -27.53 13.34 15.71
CA GLN A 133 -27.78 14.44 16.65
C GLN A 133 -28.02 13.86 18.06
N LEU A 134 -27.02 13.91 18.92
CA LEU A 134 -27.11 13.43 20.30
C LEU A 134 -27.99 14.34 21.15
N ALA A 135 -28.61 13.79 22.19
CA ALA A 135 -29.60 14.49 23.02
C ALA A 135 -29.05 15.74 23.72
N ALA A 136 -27.76 15.79 24.01
CA ALA A 136 -27.04 16.92 24.56
C ALA A 136 -25.54 16.84 24.24
N PRO A 137 -24.79 17.95 24.31
CA PRO A 137 -23.34 17.91 24.27
C PRO A 137 -22.78 16.98 25.35
N GLN A 138 -21.92 16.04 24.95
CA GLN A 138 -21.29 15.10 25.86
C GLN A 138 -20.02 15.72 26.44
N PRO A 139 -19.75 15.56 27.76
CA PRO A 139 -18.59 16.17 28.37
C PRO A 139 -17.30 15.44 28.00
N ALA A 140 -16.21 16.20 27.88
CA ALA A 140 -14.87 15.63 27.65
C ALA A 140 -14.52 14.57 28.72
N GLY A 141 -13.87 13.49 28.30
CA GLY A 141 -13.51 12.33 29.12
C GLY A 141 -14.64 11.30 29.32
N ALA A 142 -15.87 11.57 28.89
CA ALA A 142 -16.95 10.58 28.98
C ALA A 142 -16.70 9.40 28.01
N ALA A 143 -16.93 8.18 28.50
CA ALA A 143 -17.01 6.97 27.68
C ALA A 143 -18.48 6.68 27.34
N LYS A 144 -18.76 6.46 26.08
CA LYS A 144 -20.11 6.25 25.55
C LYS A 144 -20.12 5.17 24.46
N THR A 145 -21.30 4.65 24.17
CA THR A 145 -21.52 3.73 23.05
C THR A 145 -22.76 4.16 22.28
N ILE A 146 -22.65 4.18 20.95
CA ILE A 146 -23.77 4.31 20.03
C ILE A 146 -23.84 3.05 19.17
N THR A 147 -25.04 2.47 18.98
CA THR A 147 -25.23 1.30 18.14
C THR A 147 -25.94 1.71 16.86
N VAL A 148 -25.37 1.35 15.72
CA VAL A 148 -25.92 1.59 14.39
C VAL A 148 -26.44 0.26 13.84
N PHE A 149 -27.73 0.21 13.47
CA PHE A 149 -28.36 -0.90 12.75
C PHE A 149 -28.46 -0.53 11.28
N TYR A 150 -28.11 -1.45 10.40
CA TYR A 150 -28.04 -1.16 8.97
C TYR A 150 -28.27 -2.41 8.12
N HIS A 151 -28.59 -2.17 6.85
CA HIS A 151 -28.73 -3.23 5.86
C HIS A 151 -28.52 -2.72 4.44
N GLY A 152 -28.49 -3.65 3.49
CA GLY A 152 -28.52 -3.35 2.06
C GLY A 152 -27.60 -4.26 1.25
N LYS A 153 -27.38 -3.86 0.00
CA LYS A 153 -26.46 -4.52 -0.92
C LYS A 153 -25.20 -3.69 -1.04
N PRO A 154 -24.07 -4.10 -0.42
CA PRO A 154 -22.84 -3.32 -0.48
C PRO A 154 -22.33 -3.24 -1.92
N GLN A 155 -21.53 -2.21 -2.20
CA GLN A 155 -20.89 -2.05 -3.50
C GLN A 155 -20.07 -3.30 -3.85
N PRO A 156 -20.30 -3.93 -5.02
CA PRO A 156 -19.46 -5.02 -5.47
C PRO A 156 -18.15 -4.48 -6.04
N ALA A 157 -17.04 -5.14 -5.72
CA ALA A 157 -15.75 -4.90 -6.35
C ALA A 157 -15.79 -5.35 -7.83
N ARG A 158 -15.33 -4.50 -8.73
CA ARG A 158 -15.26 -4.79 -10.18
C ARG A 158 -13.89 -5.27 -10.61
N ARG A 159 -12.85 -4.81 -9.96
CA ARG A 159 -11.44 -5.14 -10.19
C ARG A 159 -10.69 -5.30 -8.87
N PRO A 160 -11.11 -6.25 -7.99
CA PRO A 160 -10.47 -6.43 -6.70
C PRO A 160 -8.98 -6.78 -6.85
N PRO A 161 -8.11 -6.28 -5.99
CA PRO A 161 -8.38 -5.44 -4.81
C PRO A 161 -8.53 -3.93 -5.10
N TRP A 162 -8.31 -3.48 -6.33
CA TRP A 162 -8.03 -2.09 -6.71
C TRP A 162 -9.19 -1.10 -6.58
N ASP A 163 -10.44 -1.57 -6.58
CA ASP A 163 -11.62 -0.70 -6.52
C ASP A 163 -12.47 -0.91 -5.27
N GLY A 164 -12.10 -1.84 -4.41
CA GLY A 164 -12.73 -2.09 -3.12
C GLY A 164 -14.18 -2.58 -3.17
N GLY A 165 -14.65 -3.08 -2.03
CA GLY A 165 -15.99 -3.60 -1.81
C GLY A 165 -16.06 -5.12 -1.69
N PHE A 166 -17.26 -5.67 -1.84
CA PHE A 166 -17.50 -7.10 -1.80
C PHE A 166 -17.19 -7.79 -3.13
N THR A 167 -16.46 -8.89 -3.08
CA THR A 167 -16.31 -9.84 -4.19
C THR A 167 -17.25 -11.02 -3.94
N TRP A 168 -18.37 -11.04 -4.65
CA TRP A 168 -19.35 -12.12 -4.67
C TRP A 168 -19.00 -13.04 -5.83
N THR A 169 -18.45 -14.22 -5.54
CA THR A 169 -17.98 -15.14 -6.60
C THR A 169 -18.20 -16.60 -6.21
N SER A 170 -17.73 -17.50 -7.05
CA SER A 170 -17.66 -18.91 -6.77
C SER A 170 -16.24 -19.43 -6.97
N ASP A 171 -15.88 -20.46 -6.23
CA ASP A 171 -14.64 -21.18 -6.43
C ASP A 171 -14.67 -22.03 -7.72
N SER A 172 -13.58 -22.73 -8.04
CA SER A 172 -13.48 -23.55 -9.26
C SER A 172 -14.43 -24.75 -9.28
N LEU A 173 -15.03 -25.09 -8.14
CA LEU A 173 -16.05 -26.14 -8.01
C LEU A 173 -17.47 -25.58 -8.03
N GLY A 174 -17.64 -24.27 -8.27
CA GLY A 174 -18.93 -23.59 -8.31
C GLY A 174 -19.55 -23.31 -6.93
N ARG A 175 -18.79 -23.43 -5.84
CA ARG A 175 -19.26 -23.16 -4.48
C ARG A 175 -19.09 -21.69 -4.13
N THR A 176 -19.98 -21.15 -3.32
CA THR A 176 -19.96 -19.76 -2.88
C THR A 176 -18.61 -19.35 -2.27
N TRP A 177 -18.10 -18.20 -2.70
CA TRP A 177 -16.89 -17.59 -2.18
C TRP A 177 -17.07 -16.07 -2.10
N VAL A 178 -16.97 -15.50 -0.90
CA VAL A 178 -17.24 -14.09 -0.63
C VAL A 178 -16.08 -13.51 0.15
N VAL A 179 -15.51 -12.40 -0.34
CA VAL A 179 -14.43 -11.69 0.34
C VAL A 179 -14.61 -10.18 0.24
N THR A 180 -13.95 -9.42 1.11
CA THR A 180 -13.90 -7.94 1.07
C THR A 180 -12.51 -7.41 0.79
N THR A 181 -12.44 -6.20 0.23
CA THR A 181 -11.24 -5.36 0.11
C THR A 181 -11.65 -3.91 0.24
N ASP A 182 -10.97 -3.14 1.10
CA ASP A 182 -11.44 -1.80 1.48
C ASP A 182 -10.38 -0.69 1.38
N GLN A 183 -9.11 -1.01 1.15
CA GLN A 183 -8.03 -0.02 1.04
C GLN A 183 -8.36 1.06 0.00
N GLY A 184 -8.10 2.32 0.33
CA GLY A 184 -8.37 3.49 -0.52
C GLY A 184 -9.86 3.84 -0.66
N LEU A 185 -10.77 2.85 -0.78
CA LEU A 185 -12.22 3.08 -0.78
C LEU A 185 -12.75 3.38 0.62
N GLY A 186 -12.30 2.62 1.61
CA GLY A 186 -12.68 2.72 3.02
C GLY A 186 -13.72 1.71 3.48
N ALA A 187 -13.64 1.37 4.75
CA ALA A 187 -14.46 0.36 5.40
C ALA A 187 -15.96 0.66 5.39
N SER A 188 -16.34 1.93 5.29
CA SER A 188 -17.75 2.33 5.20
C SER A 188 -18.47 1.81 3.95
N VAL A 189 -17.74 1.17 3.02
CA VAL A 189 -18.32 0.46 1.88
C VAL A 189 -19.24 -0.70 2.31
N TRP A 190 -19.05 -1.24 3.53
CA TRP A 190 -19.87 -2.36 3.98
C TRP A 190 -20.29 -2.33 5.46
N TRP A 191 -19.69 -1.48 6.31
CA TRP A 191 -20.13 -1.35 7.70
C TRP A 191 -20.00 0.08 8.21
N PRO A 192 -20.90 0.55 9.11
CA PRO A 192 -20.87 1.91 9.62
C PRO A 192 -19.76 2.08 10.64
N ASN A 193 -18.87 3.07 10.41
CA ASN A 193 -17.73 3.35 11.27
C ASN A 193 -17.29 4.82 11.16
N LYS A 194 -16.25 5.20 11.87
CA LYS A 194 -15.50 6.43 11.67
C LYS A 194 -14.46 6.19 10.59
N ASP A 195 -14.85 6.34 9.32
CA ASP A 195 -14.04 5.95 8.17
C ASP A 195 -12.87 6.90 7.91
N THR A 196 -11.83 6.73 8.70
CA THR A 196 -10.55 7.43 8.58
C THR A 196 -9.43 6.51 9.08
N GLN A 197 -8.26 6.59 8.44
CA GLN A 197 -7.06 5.88 8.90
C GLN A 197 -6.43 6.52 10.16
N ALA A 198 -6.85 7.74 10.52
CA ALA A 198 -6.25 8.50 11.62
C ALA A 198 -6.72 8.04 13.02
N ASP A 199 -7.71 7.16 13.10
CA ASP A 199 -8.31 6.72 14.37
C ASP A 199 -8.60 5.22 14.33
N GLU A 200 -8.00 4.49 15.23
CA GLU A 200 -8.09 3.04 15.36
C GLU A 200 -8.69 2.67 16.72
N PRO A 201 -9.64 1.71 16.81
CA PRO A 201 -10.11 1.20 18.09
C PRO A 201 -8.99 0.46 18.83
N ASP A 202 -9.00 0.49 20.17
CA ASP A 202 -8.06 -0.28 21.00
C ASP A 202 -8.20 -1.81 20.78
N SER A 203 -9.39 -2.26 20.38
CA SER A 203 -9.72 -3.66 20.10
C SER A 203 -11.05 -3.77 19.34
N GLN A 204 -11.34 -4.95 18.76
CA GLN A 204 -12.57 -5.14 17.98
C GLN A 204 -13.14 -6.56 18.10
N ARG A 205 -14.46 -6.68 18.25
CA ARG A 205 -15.20 -7.93 18.03
C ARG A 205 -15.81 -7.93 16.62
N ILE A 206 -15.67 -9.05 15.92
CA ILE A 206 -16.18 -9.26 14.56
C ILE A 206 -16.98 -10.55 14.57
N ALA A 207 -18.31 -10.46 14.50
CA ALA A 207 -19.22 -11.60 14.48
C ALA A 207 -19.89 -11.70 13.10
N LEU A 208 -19.45 -12.65 12.29
CA LEU A 208 -19.92 -12.85 10.91
C LEU A 208 -20.79 -14.09 10.82
N THR A 209 -22.02 -13.90 10.37
CA THR A 209 -23.00 -14.97 10.19
C THR A 209 -23.12 -15.30 8.70
N VAL A 210 -22.84 -16.54 8.34
CA VAL A 210 -22.85 -17.04 6.95
C VAL A 210 -23.76 -18.25 6.81
N PRO A 211 -24.24 -18.60 5.61
CA PRO A 211 -24.99 -19.82 5.36
C PRO A 211 -24.26 -21.08 5.80
N ALA A 212 -24.98 -22.13 6.13
CA ALA A 212 -24.43 -23.44 6.48
C ALA A 212 -23.47 -23.94 5.38
N GLY A 213 -22.37 -24.55 5.79
CA GLY A 213 -21.36 -25.12 4.90
C GLY A 213 -20.28 -24.13 4.47
N LEU A 214 -20.42 -22.83 4.76
CA LEU A 214 -19.34 -21.86 4.61
C LEU A 214 -18.59 -21.71 5.94
N ILE A 215 -17.27 -21.55 5.83
CA ILE A 215 -16.40 -21.14 6.93
C ILE A 215 -16.06 -19.67 6.67
N ASP A 216 -16.24 -18.83 7.70
CA ASP A 216 -15.77 -17.46 7.67
C ASP A 216 -14.46 -17.34 8.44
N VAL A 217 -13.51 -16.60 7.86
CA VAL A 217 -12.20 -16.29 8.44
C VAL A 217 -11.99 -14.77 8.45
N SER A 218 -11.59 -14.25 9.61
CA SER A 218 -11.38 -12.82 9.81
C SER A 218 -10.14 -12.53 10.66
N ASN A 219 -9.96 -11.27 11.07
CA ASN A 219 -8.84 -10.77 11.85
C ASN A 219 -8.82 -11.31 13.29
N GLY A 220 -7.67 -11.31 13.92
CA GLY A 220 -7.52 -11.73 15.32
C GLY A 220 -7.70 -13.23 15.54
N ARG A 221 -8.32 -13.60 16.67
CA ARG A 221 -8.54 -15.01 17.07
C ARG A 221 -10.00 -15.39 17.03
N LEU A 222 -10.30 -16.56 16.49
CA LEU A 222 -11.63 -17.18 16.61
C LEU A 222 -11.91 -17.48 18.08
N ARG A 223 -12.98 -16.90 18.62
CA ARG A 223 -13.41 -17.09 20.02
C ARG A 223 -14.56 -18.08 20.14
N GLN A 224 -15.47 -18.03 19.17
CA GLN A 224 -16.66 -18.87 19.21
C GLN A 224 -17.18 -19.20 17.81
N THR A 225 -17.71 -20.38 17.64
CA THR A 225 -18.54 -20.78 16.48
C THR A 225 -19.90 -21.20 16.99
N SER A 226 -20.97 -20.61 16.47
CA SER A 226 -22.35 -20.88 16.86
C SER A 226 -23.16 -21.33 15.66
N HIS A 227 -23.77 -22.53 15.74
CA HIS A 227 -24.74 -23.01 14.74
C HIS A 227 -26.14 -22.53 15.12
N ASN A 228 -26.73 -21.70 14.27
CA ASN A 228 -28.00 -21.06 14.53
C ASN A 228 -29.19 -21.95 14.13
N ALA A 229 -30.36 -21.73 14.76
CA ALA A 229 -31.56 -22.53 14.51
C ALA A 229 -32.12 -22.40 13.07
N ASP A 230 -31.76 -21.29 12.37
CA ASP A 230 -32.12 -21.04 10.98
C ASP A 230 -31.17 -21.71 9.96
N GLY A 231 -30.19 -22.50 10.44
CA GLY A 231 -29.21 -23.19 9.63
C GLY A 231 -27.99 -22.36 9.25
N THR A 232 -27.87 -21.11 9.70
CA THR A 232 -26.65 -20.32 9.52
C THR A 232 -25.59 -20.67 10.57
N THR A 233 -24.35 -20.22 10.35
CA THR A 233 -23.26 -20.33 11.33
C THR A 233 -22.67 -18.95 11.58
N THR A 234 -22.51 -18.58 12.86
CA THR A 234 -21.82 -17.34 13.28
C THR A 234 -20.43 -17.67 13.77
N TYR A 235 -19.44 -17.00 13.19
CA TYR A 235 -18.03 -17.02 13.60
C TYR A 235 -17.74 -15.72 14.34
N GLU A 236 -17.33 -15.83 15.63
CA GLU A 236 -16.95 -14.66 16.43
C GLU A 236 -15.43 -14.59 16.56
N TRP A 237 -14.85 -13.59 15.91
CA TRP A 237 -13.44 -13.24 15.96
C TRP A 237 -13.21 -12.08 16.91
N PHE A 238 -12.02 -11.99 17.49
CA PHE A 238 -11.65 -10.91 18.37
C PHE A 238 -10.21 -10.48 18.12
N VAL A 239 -10.02 -9.18 17.86
CA VAL A 239 -8.74 -8.52 17.72
C VAL A 239 -8.45 -7.80 19.03
N VAL A 240 -7.32 -8.11 19.69
CA VAL A 240 -6.96 -7.53 20.98
C VAL A 240 -6.06 -6.30 20.85
N ASN A 241 -5.53 -6.06 19.66
CA ASN A 241 -4.67 -4.92 19.34
C ASN A 241 -5.44 -3.82 18.58
N PRO A 242 -4.93 -2.59 18.52
CA PRO A 242 -5.46 -1.58 17.61
C PRO A 242 -5.50 -2.09 16.18
N ILE A 243 -6.54 -1.71 15.44
CA ILE A 243 -6.71 -2.16 14.05
C ILE A 243 -7.39 -1.08 13.21
N ASN A 244 -6.81 -0.79 12.05
CA ASN A 244 -7.43 0.14 11.13
C ASN A 244 -8.71 -0.43 10.51
N ASN A 245 -9.70 0.41 10.33
CA ASN A 245 -11.03 0.00 9.84
C ASN A 245 -10.98 -0.74 8.51
N TYR A 246 -10.14 -0.30 7.56
CA TYR A 246 -10.04 -0.92 6.24
C TYR A 246 -9.45 -2.34 6.28
N ALA A 247 -8.72 -2.68 7.35
CA ALA A 247 -8.12 -3.99 7.51
C ALA A 247 -9.10 -5.08 7.95
N ILE A 248 -10.36 -4.74 8.28
CA ILE A 248 -11.37 -5.71 8.73
C ILE A 248 -11.84 -6.57 7.54
N ALA A 249 -11.53 -7.86 7.62
CA ALA A 249 -11.76 -8.80 6.53
C ALA A 249 -13.02 -9.65 6.71
N VAL A 250 -13.70 -9.87 5.59
CA VAL A 250 -14.63 -11.00 5.40
C VAL A 250 -13.98 -11.97 4.43
N ALA A 251 -13.86 -13.23 4.81
CA ALA A 251 -13.46 -14.30 3.90
C ALA A 251 -14.32 -15.53 4.18
N ALA A 252 -15.41 -15.69 3.43
CA ALA A 252 -16.37 -16.78 3.58
C ALA A 252 -16.31 -17.72 2.38
N GLY A 253 -15.98 -18.99 2.63
CA GLY A 253 -15.78 -19.99 1.57
C GLY A 253 -15.67 -21.41 2.10
N SER A 254 -15.34 -22.33 1.21
CA SER A 254 -15.08 -23.74 1.57
C SER A 254 -13.63 -23.95 1.98
N TYR A 255 -13.23 -23.31 3.08
CA TYR A 255 -11.87 -23.35 3.57
C TYR A 255 -11.51 -24.62 4.31
N ALA A 256 -10.24 -25.01 4.23
CA ALA A 256 -9.59 -25.93 5.16
C ALA A 256 -8.61 -25.13 6.04
N HIS A 257 -8.25 -25.68 7.19
CA HIS A 257 -7.32 -25.05 8.12
C HIS A 257 -6.14 -25.98 8.43
N PHE A 258 -4.96 -25.40 8.45
CA PHE A 258 -3.79 -26.00 9.10
C PHE A 258 -2.91 -24.91 9.71
N SER A 259 -2.13 -25.27 10.71
CA SER A 259 -1.30 -24.30 11.44
C SER A 259 0.15 -24.76 11.57
N ASP A 260 1.03 -23.80 11.87
CA ASP A 260 2.42 -23.98 12.26
C ASP A 260 2.73 -23.02 13.42
N THR A 261 3.91 -23.13 14.00
CA THR A 261 4.41 -22.23 15.03
C THR A 261 5.83 -21.78 14.71
N LEU A 262 6.04 -20.48 14.65
CA LEU A 262 7.36 -19.87 14.53
C LEU A 262 7.87 -19.46 15.90
N GLN A 263 9.09 -19.84 16.25
CA GLN A 263 9.78 -19.21 17.38
C GLN A 263 10.34 -17.87 16.91
N GLY A 264 9.63 -16.80 17.22
CA GLY A 264 10.00 -15.43 16.88
C GLY A 264 10.62 -14.68 18.06
N GLU A 265 10.83 -13.37 17.92
CA GLU A 265 11.52 -12.53 18.93
C GLU A 265 10.79 -12.45 20.27
N ARG A 266 9.44 -12.49 20.28
CA ARG A 266 8.62 -12.44 21.51
C ARG A 266 8.14 -13.82 21.97
N GLY A 267 8.69 -14.90 21.43
CA GLY A 267 8.30 -16.28 21.74
C GLY A 267 7.54 -16.97 20.61
N PRO A 268 6.67 -17.96 20.92
CA PRO A 268 5.96 -18.69 19.90
C PRO A 268 4.88 -17.82 19.23
N LEU A 269 4.98 -17.65 17.92
CA LEU A 269 3.99 -17.03 17.05
C LEU A 269 3.22 -18.13 16.30
N THR A 270 1.91 -18.14 16.41
CA THR A 270 1.07 -19.07 15.63
C THR A 270 0.91 -18.57 14.20
N LEU A 271 1.05 -19.47 13.25
CA LEU A 271 0.84 -19.25 11.82
C LEU A 271 -0.36 -20.09 11.40
N ASP A 272 -1.46 -19.47 11.05
CA ASP A 272 -2.71 -20.13 10.66
C ASP A 272 -2.95 -19.96 9.16
N PHE A 273 -3.21 -21.04 8.44
CA PHE A 273 -3.34 -21.06 6.99
C PHE A 273 -4.73 -21.57 6.58
N TRP A 274 -5.41 -20.78 5.75
CA TRP A 274 -6.78 -21.02 5.33
C TRP A 274 -6.90 -21.07 3.80
N PRO A 275 -6.41 -22.13 3.14
CA PRO A 275 -6.67 -22.37 1.73
C PRO A 275 -8.10 -22.89 1.50
N LEU A 276 -8.60 -22.82 0.26
CA LEU A 276 -9.73 -23.62 -0.15
C LEU A 276 -9.40 -25.12 0.03
N ASP A 277 -10.37 -25.93 0.40
CA ASP A 277 -10.18 -27.32 0.84
C ASP A 277 -9.46 -28.21 -0.20
N TYR A 278 -9.60 -27.92 -1.48
CA TYR A 278 -8.89 -28.62 -2.56
C TYR A 278 -7.49 -28.06 -2.87
N HIS A 279 -7.07 -26.98 -2.23
CA HIS A 279 -5.74 -26.39 -2.40
C HIS A 279 -4.78 -26.65 -1.24
N VAL A 280 -5.15 -27.46 -0.24
CA VAL A 280 -4.33 -27.73 0.96
C VAL A 280 -2.90 -28.15 0.63
N ASP A 281 -2.71 -29.05 -0.33
CA ASP A 281 -1.37 -29.52 -0.71
C ASP A 281 -0.53 -28.42 -1.40
N ALA A 282 -1.14 -27.58 -2.21
CA ALA A 282 -0.48 -26.44 -2.83
C ALA A 282 -0.08 -25.40 -1.76
N ALA A 283 -0.99 -25.10 -0.85
CA ALA A 283 -0.75 -24.20 0.27
C ALA A 283 0.40 -24.68 1.17
N ARG A 284 0.42 -25.97 1.54
CA ARG A 284 1.49 -26.55 2.35
C ARG A 284 2.88 -26.40 1.69
N ARG A 285 2.96 -26.51 0.36
CA ARG A 285 4.23 -26.29 -0.37
C ARG A 285 4.63 -24.83 -0.44
N GLN A 286 3.68 -23.91 -0.60
CA GLN A 286 3.97 -22.50 -0.84
C GLN A 286 4.12 -21.71 0.47
N PHE A 287 3.26 -21.94 1.45
CA PHE A 287 3.19 -21.14 2.67
C PHE A 287 4.33 -21.38 3.65
N VAL A 288 5.19 -22.37 3.40
CA VAL A 288 6.46 -22.51 4.14
C VAL A 288 7.34 -21.25 4.04
N GLN A 289 7.14 -20.44 2.97
CA GLN A 289 7.87 -19.20 2.78
C GLN A 289 7.53 -18.15 3.85
N ALA A 290 6.35 -18.19 4.45
CA ALA A 290 5.95 -17.28 5.52
C ALA A 290 6.92 -17.32 6.71
N ARG A 291 7.46 -18.51 7.05
CA ARG A 291 8.42 -18.67 8.14
C ARG A 291 9.71 -17.89 7.91
N SER A 292 10.34 -18.06 6.76
CA SER A 292 11.61 -17.36 6.43
C SER A 292 11.40 -15.87 6.22
N MET A 293 10.22 -15.48 5.69
CA MET A 293 9.85 -14.07 5.53
C MET A 293 9.69 -13.39 6.89
N LEU A 294 8.92 -13.98 7.81
CA LEU A 294 8.73 -13.43 9.17
C LEU A 294 10.07 -13.31 9.93
N GLN A 295 10.93 -14.31 9.83
CA GLN A 295 12.28 -14.25 10.44
C GLN A 295 13.12 -13.10 9.86
N CYS A 296 13.08 -12.90 8.55
CA CYS A 296 13.76 -11.78 7.89
C CYS A 296 13.20 -10.43 8.35
N PHE A 297 11.88 -10.30 8.43
CA PHE A 297 11.24 -9.04 8.82
C PHE A 297 11.40 -8.74 10.31
N GLU A 298 11.36 -9.74 11.19
CA GLU A 298 11.73 -9.53 12.59
C GLU A 298 13.18 -9.06 12.73
N HIS A 299 14.10 -9.59 11.93
CA HIS A 299 15.49 -9.12 11.91
C HIS A 299 15.61 -7.65 11.51
N TRP A 300 14.90 -7.22 10.45
CA TRP A 300 15.00 -5.86 9.92
C TRP A 300 14.12 -4.83 10.64
N PHE A 301 12.90 -5.22 11.03
CA PHE A 301 11.88 -4.30 11.52
C PHE A 301 11.58 -4.44 13.01
N GLY A 302 12.01 -5.52 13.65
CA GLY A 302 11.65 -5.87 15.03
C GLY A 302 10.53 -6.91 15.08
N SER A 303 10.15 -7.27 16.30
CA SER A 303 9.17 -8.33 16.54
C SER A 303 7.88 -8.12 15.74
N TYR A 304 7.27 -9.23 15.27
CA TYR A 304 5.94 -9.20 14.67
C TYR A 304 4.95 -8.46 15.59
N PRO A 305 4.14 -7.53 15.09
CA PRO A 305 3.35 -6.66 15.96
C PRO A 305 2.20 -7.35 16.71
N TRP A 306 1.63 -8.41 16.14
CA TRP A 306 0.34 -8.99 16.53
C TRP A 306 0.47 -10.41 17.09
N TYR A 307 1.41 -10.69 18.01
CA TYR A 307 1.60 -12.02 18.58
C TYR A 307 0.32 -12.59 19.22
N GLU A 308 -0.45 -11.73 19.86
CA GLU A 308 -1.70 -12.09 20.53
C GLU A 308 -2.78 -12.50 19.53
N ASP A 309 -2.84 -11.83 18.38
CA ASP A 309 -3.80 -12.07 17.30
C ASP A 309 -3.32 -13.13 16.29
N GLY A 310 -2.00 -13.43 16.26
CA GLY A 310 -1.37 -14.40 15.39
C GLY A 310 -1.25 -13.93 13.94
N TYR A 311 -0.56 -14.71 13.13
CA TYR A 311 -0.39 -14.47 11.70
C TYR A 311 -1.27 -15.42 10.90
N LYS A 312 -1.99 -14.93 9.89
CA LYS A 312 -2.78 -15.76 8.99
C LYS A 312 -2.49 -15.45 7.51
N LEU A 313 -2.53 -16.50 6.68
CA LEU A 313 -2.71 -16.39 5.23
C LEU A 313 -4.05 -17.01 4.84
N ILE A 314 -4.90 -16.24 4.18
CA ILE A 314 -6.24 -16.64 3.77
C ILE A 314 -6.33 -16.60 2.25
N GLU A 315 -6.62 -17.71 1.60
CA GLU A 315 -6.78 -17.73 0.15
C GLU A 315 -7.98 -16.90 -0.28
N VAL A 316 -7.76 -16.04 -1.29
CA VAL A 316 -8.79 -15.14 -1.85
C VAL A 316 -8.76 -15.15 -3.39
N PRO A 317 -9.85 -14.76 -4.08
CA PRO A 317 -9.92 -14.78 -5.55
C PRO A 317 -9.13 -13.65 -6.23
N HIS A 318 -8.80 -12.58 -5.52
CA HIS A 318 -7.96 -11.47 -6.03
C HIS A 318 -6.47 -11.71 -5.74
N THR A 319 -5.58 -10.72 -5.99
CA THR A 319 -4.12 -10.92 -5.82
C THR A 319 -3.68 -11.03 -4.37
N GLY A 320 -3.97 -10.03 -3.57
CA GLY A 320 -3.59 -9.91 -2.17
C GLY A 320 -4.21 -8.68 -1.54
N MET A 321 -4.13 -8.59 -0.22
CA MET A 321 -4.50 -7.42 0.59
C MET A 321 -3.92 -7.59 1.99
N GLU A 322 -3.47 -6.50 2.55
CA GLU A 322 -2.75 -6.42 3.83
C GLU A 322 -3.64 -6.43 5.08
N HIS A 323 -4.72 -7.18 5.09
CA HIS A 323 -5.60 -7.24 6.26
C HIS A 323 -4.83 -7.69 7.50
N GLN A 324 -4.76 -6.83 8.54
CA GLN A 324 -4.02 -7.07 9.78
C GLN A 324 -4.31 -8.46 10.38
N SER A 325 -3.28 -9.24 10.65
CA SER A 325 -3.38 -10.61 11.18
C SER A 325 -4.25 -11.58 10.35
N ALA A 326 -4.63 -11.19 9.13
CA ALA A 326 -5.53 -11.92 8.24
C ALA A 326 -5.18 -11.68 6.75
N VAL A 327 -3.88 -11.75 6.44
CA VAL A 327 -3.31 -11.42 5.12
C VAL A 327 -4.01 -12.21 4.02
N ALA A 328 -4.60 -11.51 3.06
CA ALA A 328 -5.29 -12.10 1.93
C ALA A 328 -4.28 -12.57 0.87
N TYR A 329 -4.41 -13.79 0.39
CA TYR A 329 -3.48 -14.43 -0.52
C TYR A 329 -4.18 -14.95 -1.79
N GLY A 330 -3.80 -14.43 -2.96
CA GLY A 330 -4.35 -14.89 -4.25
C GLY A 330 -3.31 -14.98 -5.37
N ASN A 331 -2.10 -15.42 -5.04
CA ASN A 331 -0.96 -15.54 -5.98
C ASN A 331 -0.90 -16.89 -6.73
N TRP A 332 -1.98 -17.67 -6.69
CA TRP A 332 -2.08 -18.97 -7.38
C TRP A 332 -1.01 -19.99 -6.97
N TYR A 333 -0.47 -19.86 -5.75
CA TYR A 333 0.63 -20.69 -5.24
C TYR A 333 1.86 -20.68 -6.14
N ALA A 334 2.17 -19.51 -6.75
CA ALA A 334 3.30 -19.31 -7.65
C ALA A 334 4.28 -18.28 -7.08
N ASN A 335 5.57 -18.45 -7.37
CA ASN A 335 6.56 -17.43 -7.08
C ASN A 335 6.43 -16.23 -8.05
N GLY A 336 6.99 -15.08 -7.65
CA GLY A 336 6.81 -13.81 -8.34
C GLY A 336 5.39 -13.26 -8.17
N TYR A 337 5.07 -12.18 -8.85
CA TYR A 337 3.73 -11.60 -8.90
C TYR A 337 2.91 -12.35 -9.95
N ARG A 338 2.19 -13.40 -9.53
CA ARG A 338 1.49 -14.34 -10.44
C ARG A 338 2.42 -14.84 -11.56
N GLY A 339 3.62 -15.31 -11.19
CA GLY A 339 4.62 -15.83 -12.12
C GLY A 339 5.42 -14.77 -12.88
N ARG A 340 5.29 -13.48 -12.56
CA ARG A 340 6.05 -12.38 -13.18
C ARG A 340 7.08 -11.81 -12.23
N ASP A 341 8.25 -11.47 -12.76
CA ASP A 341 9.30 -10.75 -12.05
C ASP A 341 9.14 -9.24 -12.26
N LEU A 342 8.78 -8.50 -11.22
CA LEU A 342 8.63 -7.04 -11.28
C LEU A 342 9.98 -6.33 -11.39
N SER A 343 11.07 -6.94 -10.88
CA SER A 343 12.41 -6.37 -10.97
C SER A 343 13.09 -6.60 -12.34
N GLY A 344 12.71 -7.65 -13.05
CA GLY A 344 13.34 -8.08 -14.31
C GLY A 344 14.73 -8.67 -14.17
N THR A 345 15.16 -8.99 -12.93
CA THR A 345 16.47 -9.58 -12.63
C THR A 345 16.44 -11.11 -12.56
N GLY A 346 15.27 -11.72 -12.56
CA GLY A 346 15.03 -13.13 -12.29
C GLY A 346 14.93 -13.45 -10.79
N LEU A 347 15.32 -12.54 -9.91
CA LEU A 347 15.31 -12.74 -8.45
C LEU A 347 13.87 -12.78 -7.92
N GLY A 348 12.97 -11.93 -8.44
CA GLY A 348 11.58 -11.91 -8.05
C GLY A 348 10.81 -13.20 -8.36
N LEU A 349 11.34 -14.11 -9.17
CA LEU A 349 10.76 -15.45 -9.41
C LEU A 349 11.23 -16.51 -8.39
N LYS A 350 12.03 -16.14 -7.41
CA LYS A 350 12.59 -17.08 -6.42
C LYS A 350 11.76 -17.18 -5.15
N TRP A 351 10.80 -16.27 -4.94
CA TRP A 351 9.94 -16.18 -3.78
C TRP A 351 8.54 -15.69 -4.16
N ASP A 352 7.57 -15.89 -3.28
CA ASP A 352 6.18 -15.50 -3.49
C ASP A 352 5.98 -14.02 -3.15
N PHE A 353 5.66 -13.23 -4.17
CA PHE A 353 5.51 -11.78 -4.04
C PHE A 353 4.41 -11.39 -3.04
N ILE A 354 3.26 -12.04 -3.10
CA ILE A 354 2.12 -11.69 -2.26
C ILE A 354 2.39 -12.04 -0.79
N ILE A 355 2.99 -13.20 -0.50
CA ILE A 355 3.38 -13.52 0.88
C ILE A 355 4.32 -12.43 1.43
N VAL A 356 5.28 -11.98 0.66
CA VAL A 356 6.30 -11.01 1.11
C VAL A 356 5.73 -9.60 1.23
N HIS A 357 5.07 -9.11 0.19
CA HIS A 357 4.57 -7.74 0.11
C HIS A 357 3.46 -7.49 1.13
N GLU A 358 2.40 -8.29 1.10
CA GLU A 358 1.25 -8.10 1.98
C GLU A 358 1.59 -8.32 3.46
N SER A 359 2.54 -9.23 3.76
CA SER A 359 2.97 -9.42 5.15
C SER A 359 3.91 -8.33 5.66
N ALA A 360 4.59 -7.59 4.79
CA ALA A 360 5.39 -6.44 5.21
C ALA A 360 4.53 -5.32 5.78
N HIS A 361 3.30 -5.24 5.32
CA HIS A 361 2.31 -4.29 5.83
C HIS A 361 1.94 -4.52 7.28
N GLU A 362 2.21 -5.69 7.85
CA GLU A 362 2.01 -5.90 9.29
C GLU A 362 2.85 -4.91 10.13
N TRP A 363 4.03 -4.52 9.63
CA TRP A 363 4.88 -3.49 10.24
C TRP A 363 4.62 -2.08 9.71
N PHE A 364 4.35 -1.92 8.39
CA PHE A 364 4.16 -0.63 7.74
C PHE A 364 2.84 -0.61 6.96
N GLY A 365 1.80 -0.12 7.58
CA GLY A 365 0.42 -0.16 7.12
C GLY A 365 -0.53 -0.48 8.27
N ASN A 366 -0.23 -1.55 9.01
CA ASN A 366 -1.02 -1.96 10.16
C ASN A 366 -0.43 -1.45 11.50
N ASN A 367 0.87 -1.70 11.79
CA ASN A 367 1.51 -1.22 13.02
C ASN A 367 1.85 0.27 12.98
N ILE A 368 2.37 0.74 11.83
CA ILE A 368 2.61 2.15 11.56
C ILE A 368 1.69 2.54 10.40
N THR A 369 0.59 3.20 10.70
CA THR A 369 -0.46 3.52 9.75
C THR A 369 -0.37 4.99 9.31
N ALA A 370 -0.50 5.27 8.02
CA ALA A 370 -0.61 6.65 7.53
C ALA A 370 -1.93 7.28 7.97
N LYS A 371 -1.89 8.49 8.58
CA LYS A 371 -3.10 9.20 9.02
C LYS A 371 -4.01 9.66 7.90
N ASP A 372 -3.42 9.89 6.74
CA ASP A 372 -4.09 10.48 5.57
C ASP A 372 -3.65 9.72 4.32
N GLU A 373 -4.55 9.53 3.37
CA GLU A 373 -4.26 8.90 2.08
C GLU A 373 -3.09 9.56 1.33
N ALA A 374 -2.86 10.86 1.59
CA ALA A 374 -1.72 11.58 1.05
C ALA A 374 -0.37 10.94 1.43
N ASP A 375 -0.29 10.31 2.60
CA ASP A 375 0.92 9.74 3.19
C ASP A 375 1.07 8.22 2.97
N ILE A 376 0.24 7.60 2.13
CA ILE A 376 0.18 6.15 1.90
C ILE A 376 1.53 5.53 1.47
N TRP A 377 2.51 6.34 1.03
CA TRP A 377 3.85 5.86 0.72
C TRP A 377 4.57 5.25 1.94
N VAL A 378 4.18 5.66 3.16
CA VAL A 378 4.70 5.08 4.41
C VAL A 378 4.33 3.59 4.50
N GLN A 379 3.19 3.19 3.95
CA GLN A 379 2.77 1.80 3.86
C GLN A 379 3.45 1.13 2.66
N GLU A 380 3.19 1.61 1.46
CA GLU A 380 3.58 0.97 0.21
C GLU A 380 5.08 1.05 -0.12
N GLY A 381 5.70 2.18 0.20
CA GLY A 381 7.14 2.37 -0.03
C GLY A 381 7.99 1.47 0.86
N PHE A 382 7.59 1.29 2.12
CA PHE A 382 8.27 0.38 3.04
C PHE A 382 7.97 -1.08 2.72
N ALA A 383 6.73 -1.44 2.32
CA ALA A 383 6.42 -2.79 1.87
C ALA A 383 7.21 -3.17 0.59
N ASN A 384 7.30 -2.26 -0.39
CA ASN A 384 8.17 -2.46 -1.55
C ASN A 384 9.65 -2.59 -1.17
N TYR A 385 10.10 -1.83 -0.17
CA TYR A 385 11.48 -1.96 0.33
C TYR A 385 11.71 -3.29 1.09
N ALA A 386 10.69 -3.82 1.74
CA ALA A 386 10.76 -5.12 2.40
C ALA A 386 11.00 -6.28 1.41
N GLU A 387 10.48 -6.18 0.19
CA GLU A 387 10.79 -7.12 -0.91
C GLU A 387 12.29 -7.19 -1.19
N ASN A 388 12.95 -6.00 -1.20
CA ASN A 388 14.40 -5.89 -1.34
C ASN A 388 15.14 -6.56 -0.18
N LEU A 389 14.72 -6.28 1.07
CA LEU A 389 15.34 -6.85 2.26
C LEU A 389 15.14 -8.37 2.34
N TYR A 390 13.97 -8.87 1.93
CA TYR A 390 13.75 -10.31 1.85
C TYR A 390 14.63 -10.98 0.78
N THR A 391 14.78 -10.34 -0.38
CA THR A 391 15.72 -10.80 -1.42
C THR A 391 17.16 -10.83 -0.88
N GLU A 392 17.54 -9.83 -0.08
CA GLU A 392 18.83 -9.77 0.60
C GLU A 392 19.01 -10.90 1.64
N CYS A 393 17.99 -11.18 2.46
CA CYS A 393 17.99 -12.29 3.42
C CYS A 393 18.22 -13.65 2.73
N LEU A 394 17.66 -13.84 1.53
CA LEU A 394 17.77 -15.10 0.80
C LEU A 394 19.07 -15.24 0.01
N PHE A 395 19.55 -14.16 -0.61
CA PHE A 395 20.57 -14.23 -1.66
C PHE A 395 21.74 -13.25 -1.45
N GLY A 396 21.75 -12.52 -0.35
CA GLY A 396 22.78 -11.55 0.00
C GLY A 396 22.55 -10.15 -0.55
N ARG A 397 23.33 -9.21 -0.02
CA ARG A 397 23.20 -7.76 -0.22
C ARG A 397 23.13 -7.33 -1.69
N ASP A 398 24.03 -7.87 -2.53
CA ASP A 398 24.10 -7.49 -3.94
C ASP A 398 22.83 -7.91 -4.70
N SER A 399 22.23 -9.05 -4.32
CA SER A 399 20.95 -9.50 -4.88
C SER A 399 19.80 -8.60 -4.47
N GLY A 400 19.74 -8.21 -3.19
CA GLY A 400 18.77 -7.22 -2.72
C GLY A 400 18.90 -5.90 -3.49
N ALA A 401 20.13 -5.38 -3.63
CA ALA A 401 20.40 -4.17 -4.40
C ALA A 401 19.97 -4.30 -5.87
N ALA A 402 20.30 -5.42 -6.52
CA ALA A 402 19.90 -5.67 -7.91
C ALA A 402 18.36 -5.70 -8.07
N TYR A 403 17.66 -6.30 -7.10
CA TYR A 403 16.18 -6.34 -7.12
C TYR A 403 15.57 -4.95 -7.06
N VAL A 404 15.91 -4.12 -6.06
CA VAL A 404 15.32 -2.78 -5.92
C VAL A 404 15.70 -1.86 -7.08
N ILE A 405 16.93 -1.93 -7.59
CA ILE A 405 17.35 -1.20 -8.79
C ILE A 405 16.52 -1.62 -10.01
N GLY A 406 16.26 -2.92 -10.15
CA GLY A 406 15.45 -3.46 -11.24
C GLY A 406 14.01 -2.95 -11.23
N THR A 407 13.43 -2.66 -10.07
CA THR A 407 12.06 -2.12 -9.97
C THR A 407 11.93 -0.70 -10.53
N ARG A 408 13.03 0.05 -10.70
CA ARG A 408 13.03 1.42 -11.29
C ARG A 408 12.36 1.51 -12.64
N ARG A 409 12.35 0.42 -13.40
CA ARG A 409 11.67 0.36 -14.70
C ARG A 409 10.16 0.58 -14.61
N GLY A 410 9.57 0.43 -13.44
CA GLY A 410 8.16 0.69 -13.16
C GLY A 410 7.85 2.14 -12.77
N ILE A 411 8.88 2.96 -12.49
CA ILE A 411 8.71 4.35 -12.08
C ILE A 411 8.29 5.21 -13.25
N LYS A 412 7.22 5.97 -13.10
CA LYS A 412 6.64 6.82 -14.15
C LYS A 412 7.02 8.29 -13.98
N ASN A 413 7.24 8.75 -12.76
CA ASN A 413 7.41 10.17 -12.41
C ASN A 413 6.29 11.05 -13.00
N ASP A 414 5.04 10.60 -12.90
CA ASP A 414 3.86 11.25 -13.46
C ASP A 414 3.33 12.41 -12.60
N ILE A 415 3.11 12.17 -11.31
CA ILE A 415 2.72 13.15 -10.31
C ILE A 415 3.51 12.90 -9.01
N PRO A 416 3.52 13.80 -8.03
CA PRO A 416 4.13 13.57 -6.73
C PRO A 416 3.58 12.32 -6.02
N ILE A 417 4.42 11.66 -5.23
CA ILE A 417 4.04 10.51 -4.41
C ILE A 417 3.11 10.93 -3.28
N VAL A 418 3.47 12.00 -2.55
CA VAL A 418 2.59 12.56 -1.53
C VAL A 418 1.41 13.23 -2.21
N GLY A 419 0.22 12.78 -1.84
CA GLY A 419 -1.05 13.25 -2.37
C GLY A 419 -1.55 14.54 -1.71
N PRO A 420 -2.77 14.97 -2.03
CA PRO A 420 -3.44 16.09 -1.38
C PRO A 420 -4.04 15.66 -0.03
N TYR A 421 -3.74 16.41 1.03
CA TYR A 421 -4.25 16.12 2.37
C TYR A 421 -5.73 16.49 2.56
N GLY A 422 -6.40 15.79 3.46
CA GLY A 422 -7.78 16.07 3.89
C GLY A 422 -8.84 15.75 2.86
N VAL A 423 -8.49 14.96 1.86
CA VAL A 423 -9.39 14.50 0.79
C VAL A 423 -9.20 13.00 0.56
N ASN A 424 -10.22 12.32 0.07
CA ASN A 424 -10.10 10.91 -0.29
C ASN A 424 -9.41 10.76 -1.65
N ALA A 425 -8.10 11.00 -1.69
CA ALA A 425 -7.28 10.85 -2.88
C ALA A 425 -5.81 10.64 -2.50
N ASP A 426 -5.21 9.68 -3.13
CA ASP A 426 -3.79 9.36 -3.02
C ASP A 426 -2.92 10.13 -4.05
N GLY A 427 -1.60 9.97 -3.93
CA GLY A 427 -0.63 10.46 -4.91
C GLY A 427 -0.33 9.45 -6.01
N SER A 428 0.89 9.52 -6.57
CA SER A 428 1.34 8.62 -7.63
C SER A 428 1.44 7.16 -7.17
N GLY A 429 1.14 6.24 -8.09
CA GLY A 429 1.49 4.82 -7.96
C GLY A 429 2.99 4.54 -7.88
N ASP A 430 3.84 5.55 -8.12
CA ASP A 430 5.28 5.47 -7.87
C ASP A 430 5.65 5.33 -6.38
N ARG A 431 4.68 5.46 -5.47
CA ARG A 431 4.84 5.19 -4.04
C ARG A 431 5.47 3.83 -3.75
N TYR A 432 5.23 2.82 -4.60
CA TYR A 432 5.88 1.51 -4.54
C TYR A 432 7.35 1.58 -4.99
N PRO A 433 7.68 1.59 -6.29
CA PRO A 433 9.08 1.45 -6.73
C PRO A 433 9.94 2.67 -6.43
N LYS A 434 9.41 3.90 -6.50
CA LYS A 434 10.17 5.11 -6.17
C LYS A 434 10.33 5.27 -4.66
N GLY A 435 9.32 4.91 -3.86
CA GLY A 435 9.40 4.85 -2.40
C GLY A 435 10.48 3.87 -1.94
N GLY A 436 10.47 2.62 -2.45
CA GLY A 436 11.51 1.62 -2.13
C GLY A 436 12.91 2.06 -2.57
N ASN A 437 13.06 2.68 -3.74
CA ASN A 437 14.34 3.22 -4.21
C ASN A 437 14.81 4.44 -3.43
N LEU A 438 13.92 5.28 -2.90
CA LEU A 438 14.25 6.35 -1.97
C LEU A 438 14.85 5.78 -0.69
N LEU A 439 14.20 4.81 -0.06
CA LEU A 439 14.68 4.15 1.16
C LEU A 439 16.04 3.47 0.92
N HIS A 440 16.21 2.82 -0.24
CA HIS A 440 17.50 2.25 -0.62
C HIS A 440 18.59 3.32 -0.80
N THR A 441 18.27 4.45 -1.40
CA THR A 441 19.18 5.61 -1.53
C THR A 441 19.56 6.16 -0.15
N ILE A 442 18.62 6.31 0.76
CA ILE A 442 18.88 6.76 2.14
C ILE A 442 19.80 5.78 2.87
N ARG A 443 19.61 4.45 2.72
CA ARG A 443 20.54 3.45 3.25
C ARG A 443 21.97 3.68 2.78
N GLN A 444 22.17 4.06 1.51
CA GLN A 444 23.51 4.37 1.00
C GLN A 444 24.09 5.65 1.60
N ILE A 445 23.24 6.64 1.88
CA ILE A 445 23.65 7.89 2.56
C ILE A 445 24.05 7.60 4.01
N VAL A 446 23.30 6.76 4.72
CA VAL A 446 23.65 6.28 6.08
C VAL A 446 24.98 5.53 6.08
N GLY A 447 25.22 4.70 5.06
CA GLY A 447 26.50 4.04 4.81
C GLY A 447 26.89 2.94 5.81
N ASP A 448 26.03 2.61 6.75
CA ASP A 448 26.18 1.59 7.78
C ASP A 448 24.89 0.77 7.91
N ASP A 449 24.95 -0.53 7.60
CA ASP A 449 23.79 -1.40 7.55
C ASP A 449 23.21 -1.70 8.94
N GLU A 450 24.05 -1.79 9.97
CA GLU A 450 23.60 -2.00 11.35
C GLU A 450 22.86 -0.76 11.86
N LYS A 451 23.40 0.44 11.54
CA LYS A 451 22.72 1.71 11.85
C LYS A 451 21.39 1.80 11.10
N TRP A 452 21.36 1.42 9.81
CA TRP A 452 20.13 1.44 9.02
C TRP A 452 19.08 0.46 9.57
N ARG A 453 19.48 -0.76 9.93
CA ARG A 453 18.61 -1.71 10.62
C ARG A 453 18.10 -1.15 11.94
N GLY A 454 18.99 -0.51 12.70
CA GLY A 454 18.62 0.19 13.93
C GLY A 454 17.56 1.27 13.73
N ILE A 455 17.61 2.03 12.62
CA ILE A 455 16.61 3.02 12.24
C ILE A 455 15.26 2.33 11.94
N LEU A 456 15.24 1.29 11.13
CA LEU A 456 14.01 0.57 10.76
C LEU A 456 13.33 -0.08 11.98
N ARG A 457 14.11 -0.72 12.85
CA ARG A 457 13.60 -1.29 14.11
C ARG A 457 13.13 -0.21 15.07
N GLY A 458 13.84 0.91 15.09
CA GLY A 458 13.51 2.05 15.93
C GLY A 458 12.21 2.75 15.51
N LEU A 459 11.92 2.84 14.21
CA LEU A 459 10.62 3.30 13.70
C LEU A 459 9.49 2.46 14.30
N ASN A 460 9.57 1.13 14.16
CA ASN A 460 8.55 0.23 14.69
C ASN A 460 8.42 0.23 16.22
N LYS A 461 9.48 0.58 16.93
CA LYS A 461 9.44 0.75 18.39
C LYS A 461 8.83 2.08 18.79
N THR A 462 9.16 3.17 18.09
CA THR A 462 8.75 4.54 18.44
C THR A 462 7.30 4.80 18.09
N PHE A 463 6.88 4.30 16.93
CA PHE A 463 5.50 4.44 16.42
C PHE A 463 4.72 3.12 16.52
N TRP A 464 4.94 2.39 17.62
CA TRP A 464 4.27 1.12 17.87
C TRP A 464 2.77 1.30 18.05
N HIS A 465 1.97 0.70 17.15
CA HIS A 465 0.51 0.84 17.11
C HIS A 465 0.06 2.32 17.00
N GLU A 466 0.72 3.06 16.12
CA GLU A 466 0.46 4.49 15.98
C GLU A 466 0.11 4.88 14.55
N THR A 467 -0.78 5.85 14.44
CA THR A 467 -1.03 6.52 13.16
C THR A 467 -0.07 7.71 13.00
N VAL A 468 0.56 7.84 11.83
CA VAL A 468 1.64 8.80 11.58
C VAL A 468 1.40 9.67 10.35
N THR A 469 2.13 10.78 10.27
CA THR A 469 2.30 11.60 9.06
C THR A 469 3.66 11.32 8.42
N SER A 470 3.81 11.60 7.11
CA SER A 470 5.12 11.57 6.43
C SER A 470 6.16 12.38 7.19
N ALA A 471 5.81 13.57 7.67
CA ALA A 471 6.73 14.46 8.39
C ALA A 471 7.33 13.79 9.65
N GLN A 472 6.56 12.99 10.39
CA GLN A 472 7.05 12.26 11.57
C GLN A 472 8.08 11.19 11.18
N ILE A 473 7.81 10.42 10.12
CA ILE A 473 8.71 9.38 9.60
C ILE A 473 9.99 10.01 9.03
N GLU A 474 9.87 11.06 8.23
CA GLU A 474 10.99 11.80 7.62
C GLU A 474 11.91 12.42 8.70
N ALA A 475 11.32 13.04 9.71
CA ALA A 475 12.06 13.62 10.84
C ALA A 475 12.81 12.55 11.63
N TYR A 476 12.14 11.43 11.96
CA TYR A 476 12.76 10.31 12.67
C TYR A 476 13.96 9.74 11.91
N ILE A 477 13.80 9.49 10.61
CA ILE A 477 14.89 8.95 9.77
C ILE A 477 16.06 9.95 9.70
N SER A 478 15.79 11.25 9.50
CA SER A 478 16.82 12.29 9.44
C SER A 478 17.62 12.38 10.74
N GLU A 479 16.93 12.40 11.88
CA GLU A 479 17.54 12.46 13.21
C GLU A 479 18.47 11.27 13.45
N HIS A 480 17.98 10.06 13.23
CA HIS A 480 18.72 8.82 13.50
C HIS A 480 19.79 8.51 12.44
N ALA A 481 19.62 9.03 11.20
CA ALA A 481 20.68 9.03 10.21
C ALA A 481 21.83 10.00 10.59
N GLY A 482 21.55 11.00 11.42
CA GLY A 482 22.52 12.03 11.81
C GLY A 482 22.83 13.02 10.69
N THR A 483 21.90 13.18 9.75
CA THR A 483 22.01 14.13 8.63
C THR A 483 20.63 14.62 8.23
N ASP A 484 20.54 15.89 7.85
CA ASP A 484 19.28 16.45 7.35
C ASP A 484 18.96 15.86 5.98
N LEU A 485 17.85 15.13 5.89
CA LEU A 485 17.33 14.52 4.67
C LEU A 485 16.10 15.25 4.12
N THR A 486 15.72 16.40 4.68
CA THR A 486 14.50 17.14 4.30
C THR A 486 14.44 17.37 2.79
N LYS A 487 15.55 17.85 2.17
CA LYS A 487 15.58 18.08 0.74
C LYS A 487 15.59 16.80 -0.10
N VAL A 488 16.08 15.70 0.45
CA VAL A 488 15.99 14.38 -0.19
C VAL A 488 14.54 13.91 -0.22
N PHE A 489 13.82 14.00 0.90
CA PHE A 489 12.39 13.68 0.95
C PHE A 489 11.56 14.62 0.06
N ASP A 490 11.80 15.95 0.11
CA ASP A 490 11.12 16.90 -0.77
C ASP A 490 11.29 16.53 -2.25
N GLN A 491 12.51 16.19 -2.66
CA GLN A 491 12.86 15.83 -4.03
C GLN A 491 12.07 14.62 -4.53
N TYR A 492 12.10 13.52 -3.76
CA TYR A 492 11.57 12.25 -4.23
C TYR A 492 10.06 12.09 -3.97
N LEU A 493 9.54 12.64 -2.89
CA LEU A 493 8.15 12.46 -2.48
C LEU A 493 7.21 13.54 -3.04
N ARG A 494 7.71 14.79 -3.15
CA ARG A 494 6.87 15.96 -3.47
C ARG A 494 7.10 16.50 -4.88
N THR A 495 8.00 15.88 -5.65
CA THR A 495 8.24 16.23 -7.05
C THR A 495 8.32 15.00 -7.96
N THR A 496 8.22 15.24 -9.26
CA THR A 496 8.45 14.22 -10.29
C THR A 496 9.91 14.22 -10.79
N MET A 497 10.74 15.11 -10.24
CA MET A 497 12.12 15.29 -10.69
C MET A 497 13.04 14.20 -10.13
N VAL A 498 13.88 13.62 -10.99
CA VAL A 498 14.99 12.75 -10.59
C VAL A 498 16.26 13.59 -10.60
N PRO A 499 17.08 13.59 -9.52
CA PRO A 499 18.33 14.34 -9.49
C PRO A 499 19.26 13.95 -10.64
N VAL A 500 19.88 14.94 -11.28
CA VAL A 500 20.86 14.73 -12.35
C VAL A 500 22.23 15.21 -11.86
N LEU A 501 23.21 14.30 -11.78
CA LEU A 501 24.61 14.66 -11.60
C LEU A 501 25.16 15.11 -12.94
N GLU A 502 25.19 16.41 -13.16
CA GLU A 502 25.83 16.99 -14.34
C GLU A 502 27.33 17.08 -14.08
N TYR A 503 28.14 16.61 -15.04
CA TYR A 503 29.58 16.55 -14.84
C TYR A 503 30.35 16.75 -16.14
N ARG A 504 31.63 17.18 -16.00
CA ARG A 504 32.65 17.16 -17.08
C ARG A 504 33.98 16.76 -16.51
N ILE A 505 34.82 16.17 -17.34
CA ILE A 505 36.18 15.71 -16.95
C ILE A 505 37.19 16.46 -17.78
N GLU A 506 38.06 17.21 -17.12
CA GLU A 506 39.15 17.95 -17.72
C GLU A 506 40.49 17.42 -17.18
N GLY A 507 41.19 16.64 -17.98
CA GLY A 507 42.40 15.94 -17.53
C GLY A 507 42.14 15.00 -16.36
N SER A 508 42.66 15.33 -15.18
CA SER A 508 42.43 14.58 -13.92
C SER A 508 41.47 15.29 -12.97
N THR A 509 40.69 16.24 -13.46
CA THR A 509 39.74 16.99 -12.65
C THR A 509 38.31 16.67 -13.08
N LEU A 510 37.50 16.24 -12.12
CA LEU A 510 36.07 16.11 -12.25
C LEU A 510 35.43 17.43 -11.80
N HIS A 511 34.64 18.04 -12.67
CA HIS A 511 33.73 19.14 -12.32
C HIS A 511 32.33 18.53 -12.23
N TYR A 512 31.55 18.88 -11.20
CA TYR A 512 30.24 18.27 -10.98
C TYR A 512 29.29 19.20 -10.22
N ARG A 513 27.99 19.07 -10.45
CA ARG A 513 26.91 19.72 -9.71
C ARG A 513 25.62 18.93 -9.78
N TRP A 514 24.67 19.25 -8.92
CA TRP A 514 23.30 18.82 -9.08
C TRP A 514 22.52 19.74 -10.02
N THR A 515 21.70 19.13 -10.88
CA THR A 515 20.66 19.79 -11.68
C THR A 515 19.37 18.99 -11.59
N ASN A 516 18.24 19.55 -12.01
CA ASN A 516 16.91 18.96 -11.90
C ASN A 516 16.55 18.60 -10.45
N VAL A 517 16.82 19.51 -9.52
CA VAL A 517 16.64 19.33 -8.08
C VAL A 517 15.85 20.48 -7.47
N VAL A 518 15.27 20.23 -6.28
CA VAL A 518 14.65 21.28 -5.48
C VAL A 518 15.72 22.27 -4.95
N PRO A 519 15.39 23.55 -4.77
CA PRO A 519 16.35 24.53 -4.27
C PRO A 519 17.00 24.10 -2.95
N GLY A 520 18.34 24.19 -2.89
CA GLY A 520 19.12 23.81 -1.72
C GLY A 520 19.36 22.32 -1.56
N PHE A 521 19.17 21.53 -2.60
CA PHE A 521 19.44 20.09 -2.58
C PHE A 521 20.93 19.79 -2.48
N THR A 522 21.32 18.98 -1.49
CA THR A 522 22.74 18.69 -1.16
C THR A 522 23.03 17.22 -0.91
N MET A 523 22.22 16.32 -1.46
CA MET A 523 22.36 14.87 -1.26
C MET A 523 23.80 14.40 -1.61
N PRO A 524 24.51 13.70 -0.70
CA PRO A 524 25.77 13.05 -1.05
C PRO A 524 25.53 11.89 -2.02
N VAL A 525 26.51 11.61 -2.87
CA VAL A 525 26.46 10.50 -3.81
C VAL A 525 27.84 9.88 -3.98
N LYS A 526 27.90 8.57 -4.19
CA LYS A 526 29.16 7.87 -4.44
C LYS A 526 29.43 7.80 -5.95
N VAL A 527 30.67 8.12 -6.33
CA VAL A 527 31.14 8.08 -7.72
C VAL A 527 32.54 7.46 -7.78
N THR A 528 32.93 6.96 -8.94
CA THR A 528 34.29 6.44 -9.16
C THR A 528 35.28 7.63 -9.20
N LEU A 529 36.06 7.84 -8.13
CA LEU A 529 37.14 8.83 -8.09
C LEU A 529 38.53 8.20 -8.32
N SER A 530 38.66 6.91 -8.03
CA SER A 530 39.92 6.21 -8.13
C SER A 530 39.75 4.74 -8.58
N ALA A 531 40.88 4.07 -8.83
CA ALA A 531 40.90 2.65 -9.10
C ALA A 531 40.35 1.77 -7.94
N ALA A 532 40.30 2.31 -6.72
CA ALA A 532 39.77 1.59 -5.54
C ALA A 532 38.24 1.44 -5.53
N GLY A 533 37.52 2.19 -6.39
CA GLY A 533 36.07 2.09 -6.48
C GLY A 533 35.34 3.38 -6.19
N PHE A 534 34.13 3.26 -5.66
CA PHE A 534 33.25 4.39 -5.35
C PHE A 534 33.73 5.16 -4.11
N SER A 535 33.66 6.49 -4.19
CA SER A 535 33.94 7.42 -3.10
C SER A 535 32.86 8.50 -3.05
N GLU A 536 32.56 8.99 -1.86
CA GLU A 536 31.54 10.02 -1.67
C GLU A 536 32.00 11.39 -2.22
N ILE A 537 31.09 12.03 -2.90
CA ILE A 537 31.13 13.47 -3.22
C ILE A 537 29.87 14.16 -2.69
N ARG A 538 29.95 15.47 -2.46
CA ARG A 538 28.83 16.30 -1.98
C ARG A 538 28.49 17.40 -2.97
N PRO A 539 27.77 17.08 -4.05
CA PRO A 539 27.35 18.08 -5.03
C PRO A 539 26.35 19.06 -4.42
N THR A 540 26.30 20.25 -5.01
CA THR A 540 25.27 21.25 -4.82
C THR A 540 24.84 21.75 -6.19
N GLU A 541 23.93 22.71 -6.29
CA GLU A 541 23.58 23.36 -7.56
C GLU A 541 24.77 24.16 -8.16
N GLU A 542 25.75 24.52 -7.32
CA GLU A 542 27.00 25.16 -7.74
C GLU A 542 28.07 24.15 -8.17
N TRP A 543 28.88 24.54 -9.15
CA TRP A 543 30.00 23.72 -9.62
C TRP A 543 31.03 23.47 -8.52
N LYS A 544 31.34 22.18 -8.33
CA LYS A 544 32.44 21.71 -7.47
C LYS A 544 33.42 20.87 -8.26
N THR A 545 34.59 20.64 -7.65
CA THR A 545 35.64 19.84 -8.28
C THR A 545 36.14 18.74 -7.37
N ALA A 546 36.59 17.64 -7.98
CA ALA A 546 37.31 16.56 -7.33
C ALA A 546 38.43 16.02 -8.23
N ARG A 547 39.48 15.48 -7.62
CA ARG A 547 40.59 14.88 -8.37
C ARG A 547 40.28 13.44 -8.75
N LEU A 548 40.48 13.09 -10.02
CA LEU A 548 40.35 11.76 -10.55
C LEU A 548 41.71 11.04 -10.59
N LYS A 549 41.71 9.74 -10.17
CA LYS A 549 42.84 8.81 -10.28
C LYS A 549 42.29 7.45 -10.75
N LEU A 550 41.61 7.43 -11.87
CA LEU A 550 40.78 6.29 -12.32
C LEU A 550 41.57 5.02 -12.65
N GLY A 551 42.87 5.14 -12.97
CA GLY A 551 43.71 3.97 -13.23
C GLY A 551 43.18 3.08 -14.37
N GLY A 552 42.55 3.67 -15.38
CA GLY A 552 41.93 2.97 -16.51
C GLY A 552 40.45 2.60 -16.32
N ARG A 553 39.84 2.84 -15.15
CA ARG A 553 38.39 2.68 -14.97
C ARG A 553 37.63 3.86 -15.58
N ALA A 554 36.41 3.59 -16.04
CA ALA A 554 35.49 4.67 -16.42
C ALA A 554 34.92 5.37 -15.18
N PHE A 555 34.61 6.67 -15.32
CA PHE A 555 33.81 7.38 -14.34
C PHE A 555 32.37 6.82 -14.34
N ALA A 556 31.84 6.56 -13.17
CA ALA A 556 30.47 6.09 -12.99
C ALA A 556 29.91 6.61 -11.66
N VAL A 557 28.61 6.77 -11.59
CA VAL A 557 27.86 6.96 -10.35
C VAL A 557 27.46 5.57 -9.79
N ASP A 558 27.49 5.42 -8.49
CA ASP A 558 27.06 4.17 -7.82
C ASP A 558 25.57 3.93 -8.13
N PRO A 559 25.23 2.81 -8.78
CA PRO A 559 23.86 2.50 -9.18
C PRO A 559 22.88 2.34 -8.01
N ASN A 560 23.38 2.20 -6.79
CA ASN A 560 22.54 2.12 -5.59
C ASN A 560 21.81 3.44 -5.28
N TYR A 561 22.27 4.57 -5.81
CA TYR A 561 21.54 5.84 -5.72
C TYR A 561 20.54 5.98 -6.86
N TYR A 562 19.31 6.40 -6.55
CA TYR A 562 18.30 6.69 -7.58
C TYR A 562 18.52 8.10 -8.16
N VAL A 563 19.51 8.22 -8.99
CA VAL A 563 19.91 9.46 -9.70
C VAL A 563 20.26 9.14 -11.15
N THR A 564 20.34 10.17 -11.98
CA THR A 564 20.90 10.07 -13.33
C THR A 564 22.22 10.85 -13.40
N ALA A 565 23.06 10.55 -14.39
CA ALA A 565 24.30 11.26 -14.65
C ALA A 565 24.32 11.78 -16.09
N SER A 566 24.74 13.04 -16.28
CA SER A 566 24.80 13.70 -17.59
C SER A 566 26.19 14.29 -17.82
N PRO A 567 26.99 13.73 -18.75
CA PRO A 567 28.24 14.35 -19.17
C PRO A 567 27.96 15.61 -20.04
N LEU A 568 28.78 16.66 -19.91
CA LEU A 568 28.80 17.85 -20.75
C LEU A 568 29.87 17.75 -21.82
#